data_b395934b5a92ac4fd98d623cec41de27
#
_entry.id   b395934b5a92ac4fd98d623cec41de27
#
_cell.length_a   1.000
_cell.length_b   1.000
_cell.length_c   1.000
_cell.angle_alpha   90.00
_cell.angle_beta   90.00
_cell.angle_gamma   90.00
#
_symmetry.space_group_name_H-M   'P 1'
#
loop_
_entity.id
_entity.type
_entity.pdbx_description
1 polymer ?
#
loop_
_entity_poly.entity_id
_entity_poly.type
_entity_poly.pdbx_seq_one_letter_code
_entity_poly.pdbx_strand_id
1 'polypeptide(L)'
;MVSVEVLAPPIEPGWVARLGAAVRAEFRVEVLVPAVADPILGSPACAVPGCVRSSRYAGLCPAHLGRWRKAGRPDDRRAWAATADPEVMGYRPLQSCLVPGCGFGQHRYRLCYTHSHAWDKAGRPVVDRWKPDVAGTPAAVCAIPGCMLWAELDAGWCHSHHRRWRLRGRPSAAEFIAYCASYGEDRFDLRPLRPQLRLEIGYALQCRVDLNRTRTTPRSIKPLLDHLSATGAESLLDRPLADWLAGLPAAASVNTPRAFLGYAIECVLDLRDGTGWDSEYQRDVWRLRRLGVSGHDGAKLDFTAVHPVWLRELAKRWCRWRMSCGVGLGQLRSDRLALVRLSQFMPGLASSSGPGALERAALEAYLARLAVEIPQPKTRSAEIGCVTGFLNAVRQHRWASLPAEAQLYPSDQPRRDE
;
A
#
# COMPACT_ATOMS: atom_id res chain seq x y z
N MET A 1 -15.31 -25.37 11.67
CA MET A 1 -14.04 -24.94 11.06
C MET A 1 -13.25 -24.23 12.15
N VAL A 2 -12.27 -24.89 12.75
CA VAL A 2 -11.40 -24.28 13.76
C VAL A 2 -10.32 -23.54 13.00
N SER A 3 -10.36 -22.20 13.03
CA SER A 3 -9.25 -21.37 12.55
C SER A 3 -8.05 -21.64 13.45
N VAL A 4 -7.06 -22.32 12.94
CA VAL A 4 -5.75 -22.37 13.59
C VAL A 4 -5.20 -20.93 13.51
N GLU A 5 -5.23 -20.23 14.63
CA GLU A 5 -4.48 -19.00 14.82
C GLU A 5 -2.99 -19.33 14.60
N VAL A 6 -2.49 -19.00 13.44
CA VAL A 6 -1.05 -18.94 13.23
C VAL A 6 -0.58 -17.69 13.95
N LEU A 7 -0.30 -17.81 15.25
CA LEU A 7 0.42 -16.80 15.99
C LEU A 7 1.73 -16.53 15.25
N ALA A 8 1.98 -15.27 14.97
CA ALA A 8 3.27 -14.87 14.43
C ALA A 8 4.37 -15.43 15.35
N PRO A 9 5.39 -16.09 14.81
CA PRO A 9 6.48 -16.61 15.63
C PRO A 9 7.09 -15.46 16.44
N PRO A 10 7.56 -15.72 17.68
CA PRO A 10 8.14 -14.69 18.55
C PRO A 10 9.28 -13.98 17.82
N ILE A 11 9.35 -12.67 18.02
CA ILE A 11 10.39 -11.83 17.42
C ILE A 11 11.75 -12.32 17.93
N GLU A 12 12.62 -12.72 17.00
CA GLU A 12 13.95 -13.23 17.33
C GLU A 12 14.78 -12.17 18.07
N PRO A 13 15.58 -12.55 19.10
CA PRO A 13 16.56 -11.68 19.68
C PRO A 13 17.47 -11.09 18.59
N GLY A 14 17.62 -9.77 18.54
CA GLY A 14 18.43 -9.08 17.51
C GLY A 14 17.69 -8.67 16.24
N TRP A 15 16.40 -8.98 16.09
CA TRP A 15 15.61 -8.59 14.93
C TRP A 15 15.63 -7.07 14.68
N VAL A 16 15.41 -6.27 15.72
CA VAL A 16 15.39 -4.80 15.60
C VAL A 16 16.76 -4.25 15.16
N ALA A 17 17.84 -4.84 15.64
CA ALA A 17 19.20 -4.46 15.23
C ALA A 17 19.45 -4.81 13.74
N ARG A 18 19.04 -6.01 13.30
CA ARG A 18 19.14 -6.43 11.90
C ARG A 18 18.31 -5.55 10.98
N LEU A 19 17.07 -5.23 11.38
CA LEU A 19 16.20 -4.31 10.67
C LEU A 19 16.84 -2.91 10.61
N GLY A 20 17.34 -2.38 11.72
CA GLY A 20 18.02 -1.10 11.77
C GLY A 20 19.27 -1.04 10.89
N ALA A 21 20.03 -2.13 10.77
CA ALA A 21 21.16 -2.22 9.85
C ALA A 21 20.74 -2.25 8.37
N ALA A 22 19.60 -2.85 8.06
CA ALA A 22 19.07 -2.96 6.69
C ALA A 22 18.45 -1.64 6.19
N VAL A 23 17.94 -0.80 7.08
CA VAL A 23 17.34 0.50 6.72
C VAL A 23 18.44 1.55 6.54
N ARG A 24 18.53 2.18 5.36
CA ARG A 24 19.47 3.26 5.10
C ARG A 24 19.16 4.50 5.95
N ALA A 25 20.18 5.33 6.20
CA ALA A 25 20.07 6.49 7.08
C ALA A 25 18.93 7.46 6.69
N GLU A 26 18.72 7.68 5.38
CA GLU A 26 17.67 8.54 4.87
C GLU A 26 16.26 8.03 5.14
N PHE A 27 16.07 6.72 5.42
CA PHE A 27 14.80 6.11 5.78
C PHE A 27 14.67 5.83 7.30
N ARG A 28 15.74 6.01 8.09
CA ARG A 28 15.72 5.89 9.56
C ARG A 28 15.32 7.19 10.25
N VAL A 29 14.43 7.93 9.65
CA VAL A 29 14.00 9.25 10.12
C VAL A 29 12.59 9.20 10.71
N GLU A 30 12.30 10.14 11.58
CA GLU A 30 10.96 10.29 12.15
C GLU A 30 9.97 10.95 11.19
N VAL A 31 10.48 11.77 10.29
CA VAL A 31 9.70 12.43 9.24
C VAL A 31 10.48 12.33 7.93
N LEU A 32 9.97 11.52 7.02
CA LEU A 32 10.55 11.38 5.68
C LEU A 32 9.93 12.41 4.74
N VAL A 33 10.75 13.28 4.18
CA VAL A 33 10.35 14.31 3.21
C VAL A 33 10.93 13.95 1.84
N PRO A 34 10.14 13.35 0.95
CA PRO A 34 10.60 13.06 -0.40
C PRO A 34 10.93 14.35 -1.16
N ALA A 35 11.86 14.27 -2.10
CA ALA A 35 12.09 15.37 -3.02
C ALA A 35 10.81 15.69 -3.82
N VAL A 36 10.63 16.97 -4.16
CA VAL A 36 9.56 17.38 -5.06
C VAL A 36 9.78 16.69 -6.41
N ALA A 37 8.75 16.03 -6.92
CA ALA A 37 8.82 15.22 -8.14
C ALA A 37 9.63 13.90 -8.03
N ASP A 38 9.96 13.44 -6.82
CA ASP A 38 10.44 12.06 -6.66
C ASP A 38 9.46 11.09 -7.34
N PRO A 39 9.93 10.23 -8.27
CA PRO A 39 9.04 9.40 -9.08
C PRO A 39 8.29 8.34 -8.26
N ILE A 40 8.82 7.93 -7.13
CA ILE A 40 8.28 6.84 -6.30
C ILE A 40 7.58 7.36 -5.06
N LEU A 41 8.21 8.24 -4.29
CA LEU A 41 7.68 8.71 -3.00
C LEU A 41 7.09 10.12 -3.07
N GLY A 42 7.47 10.92 -4.09
CA GLY A 42 7.03 12.30 -4.23
C GLY A 42 5.59 12.42 -4.71
N SER A 43 4.92 13.45 -4.24
CA SER A 43 3.65 13.88 -4.83
C SER A 43 3.90 14.49 -6.21
N PRO A 44 3.02 14.24 -7.21
CA PRO A 44 3.18 14.86 -8.52
C PRO A 44 3.26 16.39 -8.42
N ALA A 45 4.14 17.00 -9.18
CA ALA A 45 4.24 18.45 -9.24
C ALA A 45 2.95 19.10 -9.81
N CYS A 46 2.70 20.36 -9.46
CA CYS A 46 1.65 21.15 -10.08
C CYS A 46 1.97 21.37 -11.57
N ALA A 47 0.95 21.26 -12.44
CA ALA A 47 1.10 21.42 -13.86
C ALA A 47 1.40 22.88 -14.30
N VAL A 48 1.27 23.84 -13.39
CA VAL A 48 1.62 25.23 -13.66
C VAL A 48 3.14 25.38 -13.63
N PRO A 49 3.78 25.82 -14.74
CA PRO A 49 5.22 26.00 -14.82
C PRO A 49 5.74 26.93 -13.70
N GLY A 50 6.83 26.57 -13.05
CA GLY A 50 7.41 27.33 -11.94
C GLY A 50 6.69 27.17 -10.59
N CYS A 51 5.57 26.46 -10.52
CA CYS A 51 4.91 26.18 -9.25
C CYS A 51 5.60 25.04 -8.50
N VAL A 52 6.16 25.31 -7.34
CA VAL A 52 6.88 24.35 -6.49
C VAL A 52 5.99 23.46 -5.63
N ARG A 53 4.66 23.56 -5.78
CA ARG A 53 3.70 22.84 -4.94
C ARG A 53 3.29 21.53 -5.58
N SER A 54 2.97 20.56 -4.73
CA SER A 54 2.43 19.28 -5.20
C SER A 54 1.01 19.43 -5.73
N SER A 55 0.68 18.66 -6.76
CA SER A 55 -0.67 18.56 -7.27
C SER A 55 -1.57 17.77 -6.32
N ARG A 56 -2.83 18.19 -6.21
CA ARG A 56 -3.83 17.51 -5.40
C ARG A 56 -4.88 16.79 -6.24
N TYR A 57 -5.39 17.47 -7.23
CA TYR A 57 -6.43 16.97 -8.12
C TYR A 57 -6.24 17.58 -9.50
N ALA A 58 -6.50 16.81 -10.53
CA ALA A 58 -6.44 17.26 -11.91
C ALA A 58 -5.06 17.85 -12.33
N GLY A 59 -3.97 17.42 -11.67
CA GLY A 59 -2.63 17.94 -11.94
C GLY A 59 -2.35 19.34 -11.37
N LEU A 60 -3.24 19.91 -10.57
CA LEU A 60 -3.10 21.25 -10.00
C LEU A 60 -2.96 21.20 -8.47
N CYS A 61 -2.14 22.07 -7.92
CA CYS A 61 -2.08 22.28 -6.48
C CYS A 61 -3.40 22.89 -5.97
N PRO A 62 -3.70 22.87 -4.65
CA PRO A 62 -4.97 23.39 -4.14
C PRO A 62 -5.25 24.83 -4.54
N ALA A 63 -4.23 25.67 -4.59
CA ALA A 63 -4.37 27.08 -4.95
C ALA A 63 -4.69 27.27 -6.45
N HIS A 64 -3.95 26.59 -7.33
CA HIS A 64 -4.24 26.65 -8.77
C HIS A 64 -5.55 25.94 -9.13
N LEU A 65 -5.92 24.88 -8.42
CA LEU A 65 -7.23 24.26 -8.56
C LEU A 65 -8.37 25.24 -8.22
N GLY A 66 -8.21 26.00 -7.14
CA GLY A 66 -9.15 27.06 -6.77
C GLY A 66 -9.28 28.13 -7.84
N ARG A 67 -8.16 28.61 -8.40
CA ARG A 67 -8.14 29.59 -9.50
C ARG A 67 -8.78 29.06 -10.78
N TRP A 68 -8.43 27.83 -11.19
CA TRP A 68 -9.03 27.20 -12.35
C TRP A 68 -10.56 27.07 -12.23
N ARG A 69 -11.06 26.71 -11.04
CA ARG A 69 -12.50 26.65 -10.76
C ARG A 69 -13.16 28.01 -10.86
N LYS A 70 -12.51 29.08 -10.35
CA LYS A 70 -13.00 30.46 -10.42
C LYS A 70 -12.98 31.03 -11.85
N ALA A 71 -12.06 30.57 -12.68
CA ALA A 71 -12.01 30.90 -14.10
C ALA A 71 -13.08 30.15 -14.93
N GLY A 72 -14.07 29.54 -14.29
CA GLY A 72 -15.15 28.82 -14.97
C GLY A 72 -14.77 27.41 -15.43
N ARG A 73 -13.68 26.84 -14.93
CA ARG A 73 -13.15 25.50 -15.33
C ARG A 73 -12.93 25.39 -16.84
N PRO A 74 -12.05 26.20 -17.46
CA PRO A 74 -11.76 26.10 -18.88
C PRO A 74 -11.53 24.62 -19.30
N ASP A 75 -12.09 24.20 -20.43
CA ASP A 75 -12.03 22.82 -20.92
C ASP A 75 -10.58 22.40 -21.19
N ASP A 76 -9.77 23.24 -21.79
CA ASP A 76 -8.34 23.03 -21.93
C ASP A 76 -7.57 23.47 -20.68
N ARG A 77 -7.54 22.55 -19.70
CA ARG A 77 -6.81 22.74 -18.46
C ARG A 77 -5.30 22.88 -18.68
N ARG A 78 -4.73 22.24 -19.71
CA ARG A 78 -3.28 22.32 -19.98
C ARG A 78 -2.91 23.71 -20.49
N ALA A 79 -3.65 24.23 -21.43
CA ALA A 79 -3.46 25.59 -21.92
C ALA A 79 -3.63 26.62 -20.79
N TRP A 80 -4.68 26.48 -19.97
CA TRP A 80 -4.85 27.32 -18.79
C TRP A 80 -3.67 27.24 -17.82
N ALA A 81 -3.19 26.02 -17.50
CA ALA A 81 -2.07 25.85 -16.59
C ALA A 81 -0.76 26.46 -17.14
N ALA A 82 -0.54 26.39 -18.45
CA ALA A 82 0.65 26.95 -19.09
C ALA A 82 0.73 28.50 -18.98
N THR A 83 -0.40 29.18 -18.85
CA THR A 83 -0.50 30.65 -18.76
C THR A 83 -0.79 31.15 -17.34
N ALA A 84 -1.06 30.25 -16.40
CA ALA A 84 -1.37 30.62 -15.03
C ALA A 84 -0.11 31.09 -14.29
N ASP A 85 -0.26 32.16 -13.48
CA ASP A 85 0.80 32.68 -12.64
C ASP A 85 1.25 31.65 -11.61
N PRO A 86 2.55 31.25 -11.60
CA PRO A 86 3.09 30.28 -10.65
C PRO A 86 3.10 30.79 -9.20
N GLU A 87 3.22 32.09 -8.99
CA GLU A 87 3.22 32.71 -7.67
C GLU A 87 1.81 32.84 -7.12
N VAL A 88 1.20 31.72 -6.77
CA VAL A 88 -0.04 31.77 -6.03
C VAL A 88 0.23 32.07 -4.58
N MET A 89 0.35 33.31 -4.25
CA MET A 89 0.08 33.75 -2.88
C MET A 89 -1.36 33.35 -2.55
N GLY A 90 -1.53 32.63 -1.43
CA GLY A 90 -2.87 32.34 -0.93
C GLY A 90 -3.64 33.60 -0.83
N TYR A 91 -4.90 33.53 -1.16
CA TYR A 91 -5.89 34.55 -1.14
C TYR A 91 -5.47 35.86 -0.46
N ARG A 92 -4.92 36.80 -1.21
CA ARG A 92 -4.88 38.18 -0.73
C ARG A 92 -6.32 38.69 -0.82
N PRO A 93 -6.93 39.15 0.27
CA PRO A 93 -8.23 39.75 0.17
C PRO A 93 -8.16 40.84 -0.90
N LEU A 94 -9.08 40.82 -1.82
CA LEU A 94 -9.13 41.79 -2.93
C LEU A 94 -9.22 43.26 -2.43
N GLN A 95 -9.59 43.44 -1.16
CA GLN A 95 -9.71 44.74 -0.50
C GLN A 95 -9.13 44.67 0.91
N SER A 96 -8.31 45.63 1.25
CA SER A 96 -7.74 45.79 2.59
C SER A 96 -8.76 46.38 3.55
N CYS A 97 -8.58 46.13 4.85
CA CYS A 97 -9.35 46.77 5.91
C CYS A 97 -9.31 48.29 5.76
N LEU A 98 -10.43 48.97 6.05
CA LEU A 98 -10.55 50.43 6.01
C LEU A 98 -9.64 51.13 7.01
N VAL A 99 -9.26 50.46 8.12
CA VAL A 99 -8.42 51.06 9.15
C VAL A 99 -7.00 51.28 8.59
N PRO A 100 -6.47 52.53 8.65
CA PRO A 100 -5.14 52.83 8.17
C PRO A 100 -4.06 51.96 8.85
N GLY A 101 -3.11 51.49 8.05
CA GLY A 101 -2.02 50.61 8.49
C GLY A 101 -2.44 49.17 8.76
N CYS A 102 -3.72 48.81 8.61
CA CYS A 102 -4.17 47.42 8.73
C CYS A 102 -4.02 46.68 7.41
N GLY A 103 -3.15 45.64 7.39
CA GLY A 103 -2.90 44.80 6.24
C GLY A 103 -3.86 43.62 6.08
N PHE A 104 -4.80 43.41 7.01
CA PHE A 104 -5.79 42.35 6.93
C PHE A 104 -6.89 42.63 5.91
N GLY A 105 -7.43 41.58 5.33
CA GLY A 105 -8.55 41.69 4.42
C GLY A 105 -9.88 42.00 5.08
N GLN A 106 -10.78 42.55 4.27
CA GLN A 106 -12.15 42.83 4.71
C GLN A 106 -12.89 41.55 5.07
N HIS A 107 -13.56 41.58 6.23
CA HIS A 107 -14.48 40.54 6.69
C HIS A 107 -15.94 41.01 6.59
N ARG A 108 -16.28 42.13 7.24
CA ARG A 108 -17.58 42.78 7.14
C ARG A 108 -17.42 44.30 7.14
N TYR A 109 -18.33 45.01 6.54
CA TYR A 109 -18.40 46.48 6.55
C TYR A 109 -17.08 47.16 6.19
N ARG A 110 -16.32 46.60 5.25
CA ARG A 110 -14.99 47.07 4.85
C ARG A 110 -13.91 46.97 5.94
N LEU A 111 -14.21 46.28 7.06
CA LEU A 111 -13.30 46.06 8.17
C LEU A 111 -12.82 44.59 8.21
N CYS A 112 -11.62 44.35 8.72
CA CYS A 112 -11.14 43.00 9.01
C CYS A 112 -11.91 42.39 10.22
N TYR A 113 -11.66 41.14 10.53
CA TYR A 113 -12.33 40.43 11.61
C TYR A 113 -12.19 41.17 12.93
N THR A 114 -10.97 41.54 13.34
CA THR A 114 -10.69 42.26 14.59
C THR A 114 -11.38 43.61 14.64
N HIS A 115 -11.25 44.40 13.57
CA HIS A 115 -11.86 45.72 13.50
C HIS A 115 -13.39 45.68 13.38
N SER A 116 -13.96 44.68 12.72
CA SER A 116 -15.40 44.51 12.68
C SER A 116 -16.00 44.18 14.05
N HIS A 117 -15.30 43.38 14.86
CA HIS A 117 -15.69 43.12 16.26
C HIS A 117 -15.55 44.34 17.15
N ALA A 118 -14.47 45.11 17.03
CA ALA A 118 -14.29 46.36 17.76
C ALA A 118 -15.36 47.39 17.38
N TRP A 119 -15.71 47.48 16.09
CA TRP A 119 -16.77 48.33 15.60
C TRP A 119 -18.16 47.91 16.12
N ASP A 120 -18.46 46.60 16.16
CA ASP A 120 -19.69 46.08 16.77
C ASP A 120 -19.77 46.45 18.26
N LYS A 121 -18.67 46.33 19.00
CA LYS A 121 -18.61 46.73 20.42
C LYS A 121 -18.78 48.25 20.65
N ALA A 122 -18.34 49.06 19.70
CA ALA A 122 -18.50 50.50 19.73
C ALA A 122 -19.93 50.97 19.36
N GLY A 123 -20.89 50.05 19.23
CA GLY A 123 -22.27 50.39 18.89
C GLY A 123 -22.51 50.69 17.42
N ARG A 124 -21.63 50.26 16.52
CA ARG A 124 -21.77 50.40 15.06
C ARG A 124 -21.89 51.84 14.58
N PRO A 125 -20.96 52.73 14.93
CA PRO A 125 -20.97 54.09 14.39
C PRO A 125 -20.81 54.09 12.87
N VAL A 126 -20.95 55.27 12.22
CA VAL A 126 -20.73 55.43 10.80
C VAL A 126 -19.29 54.95 10.47
N VAL A 127 -19.13 53.88 9.69
CA VAL A 127 -17.88 53.15 9.52
C VAL A 127 -16.76 54.02 8.95
N ASP A 128 -17.07 54.91 8.03
CA ASP A 128 -16.11 55.82 7.39
C ASP A 128 -15.61 56.93 8.33
N ARG A 129 -16.29 57.20 9.44
CA ARG A 129 -15.91 58.16 10.46
C ARG A 129 -15.41 57.52 11.75
N TRP A 130 -15.51 56.23 11.84
CA TRP A 130 -15.10 55.47 13.03
C TRP A 130 -13.56 55.43 13.12
N LYS A 131 -13.07 55.85 14.29
CA LYS A 131 -11.65 55.71 14.64
C LYS A 131 -11.54 54.57 15.67
N PRO A 132 -10.94 53.44 15.30
CA PRO A 132 -10.79 52.33 16.21
C PRO A 132 -9.75 52.64 17.28
N ASP A 133 -10.00 52.18 18.52
CA ASP A 133 -9.02 52.19 19.61
C ASP A 133 -7.93 51.12 19.36
N VAL A 134 -8.16 50.21 18.42
CA VAL A 134 -7.25 49.15 18.06
C VAL A 134 -6.46 49.58 16.82
N ALA A 135 -5.15 49.67 16.95
CA ALA A 135 -4.25 50.03 15.85
C ALA A 135 -4.31 49.01 14.72
N GLY A 136 -4.09 49.50 13.49
CA GLY A 136 -3.92 48.62 12.34
C GLY A 136 -2.70 47.71 12.51
N THR A 137 -2.87 46.42 12.20
CA THR A 137 -1.77 45.46 12.21
C THR A 137 -1.25 45.25 10.77
N PRO A 138 0.05 45.41 10.51
CA PRO A 138 0.63 45.14 9.18
C PRO A 138 0.29 43.75 8.69
N ALA A 139 0.12 43.61 7.37
CA ALA A 139 -0.06 42.30 6.77
C ALA A 139 1.19 41.45 6.98
N ALA A 140 1.02 40.29 7.56
CA ALA A 140 2.09 39.32 7.76
C ALA A 140 1.75 37.99 7.07
N VAL A 141 2.75 37.29 6.61
CA VAL A 141 2.59 35.90 6.13
C VAL A 141 2.46 34.99 7.35
N CYS A 142 1.69 33.92 7.21
CA CYS A 142 1.53 32.91 8.24
C CYS A 142 2.90 32.41 8.74
N ALA A 143 3.11 32.41 10.04
CA ALA A 143 4.38 32.03 10.69
C ALA A 143 4.75 30.55 10.54
N ILE A 144 3.85 29.72 9.96
CA ILE A 144 4.18 28.31 9.68
C ILE A 144 5.10 28.22 8.45
N PRO A 145 6.29 27.65 8.58
CA PRO A 145 7.23 27.49 7.47
C PRO A 145 6.59 26.83 6.24
N GLY A 146 6.81 27.42 5.07
CA GLY A 146 6.21 26.94 3.83
C GLY A 146 4.72 27.26 3.63
N CYS A 147 4.06 27.91 4.61
CA CYS A 147 2.71 28.45 4.41
C CYS A 147 2.77 29.84 3.79
N MET A 148 2.20 29.97 2.57
CA MET A 148 2.16 31.23 1.84
C MET A 148 0.81 31.94 1.98
N LEU A 149 0.02 31.59 2.99
CA LEU A 149 -1.24 32.27 3.30
C LEU A 149 -0.97 33.45 4.24
N TRP A 150 -1.78 34.49 4.08
CA TRP A 150 -1.72 35.63 5.01
C TRP A 150 -2.19 35.24 6.41
N ALA A 151 -1.52 35.77 7.42
CA ALA A 151 -2.01 35.72 8.80
C ALA A 151 -3.29 36.55 8.89
N GLU A 152 -4.32 36.00 9.48
CA GLU A 152 -5.63 36.65 9.61
C GLU A 152 -5.87 37.25 11.02
N LEU A 153 -5.03 36.88 11.99
CA LEU A 153 -5.22 37.23 13.38
C LEU A 153 -3.86 37.49 14.06
N ASP A 154 -3.91 38.19 15.18
CA ASP A 154 -2.75 38.56 16.00
C ASP A 154 -1.81 37.43 16.40
N ALA A 155 -2.30 36.20 16.33
CA ALA A 155 -1.50 34.98 16.56
C ALA A 155 -0.48 34.65 15.44
N GLY A 156 -0.43 35.40 14.36
CA GLY A 156 0.48 35.13 13.23
C GLY A 156 0.10 33.94 12.37
N TRP A 157 -1.09 33.39 12.53
CA TRP A 157 -1.56 32.21 11.78
C TRP A 157 -2.58 32.59 10.69
N CYS A 158 -2.52 31.90 9.53
CA CYS A 158 -3.64 31.96 8.59
C CYS A 158 -4.88 31.25 9.17
N HIS A 159 -6.05 31.49 8.59
CA HIS A 159 -7.32 30.91 9.05
C HIS A 159 -7.25 29.40 9.29
N SER A 160 -6.70 28.64 8.34
CA SER A 160 -6.60 27.19 8.46
C SER A 160 -5.68 26.74 9.60
N HIS A 161 -4.53 27.41 9.78
CA HIS A 161 -3.61 27.09 10.88
C HIS A 161 -4.16 27.56 12.23
N HIS A 162 -4.81 28.70 12.29
CA HIS A 162 -5.48 29.18 13.51
C HIS A 162 -6.59 28.23 13.96
N ARG A 163 -7.44 27.76 13.05
CA ARG A 163 -8.45 26.73 13.36
C ARG A 163 -7.81 25.45 13.90
N ARG A 164 -6.73 24.98 13.27
CA ARG A 164 -6.00 23.77 13.70
C ARG A 164 -5.35 23.95 15.06
N TRP A 165 -4.72 25.08 15.31
CA TRP A 165 -4.14 25.44 16.60
C TRP A 165 -5.19 25.44 17.73
N ARG A 166 -6.37 26.00 17.50
CA ARG A 166 -7.49 25.97 18.44
C ARG A 166 -7.97 24.54 18.72
N LEU A 167 -8.15 23.71 17.70
CA LEU A 167 -8.60 22.31 17.83
C LEU A 167 -7.60 21.44 18.61
N ARG A 168 -6.34 21.87 18.70
CA ARG A 168 -5.29 21.18 19.47
C ARG A 168 -5.11 21.75 20.89
N GLY A 169 -6.02 22.47 21.39
CA GLY A 169 -5.94 23.02 22.74
C GLY A 169 -5.00 24.21 22.88
N ARG A 170 -4.66 24.90 21.77
CA ARG A 170 -3.80 26.10 21.78
C ARG A 170 -2.41 25.86 22.37
N PRO A 171 -1.59 24.91 21.84
CA PRO A 171 -0.24 24.69 22.30
C PRO A 171 0.63 25.94 22.14
N SER A 172 1.85 25.94 22.68
CA SER A 172 2.79 27.03 22.46
C SER A 172 3.08 27.25 20.97
N ALA A 173 3.50 28.43 20.56
CA ALA A 173 3.81 28.73 19.16
C ALA A 173 4.89 27.80 18.61
N ALA A 174 5.94 27.51 19.39
CA ALA A 174 7.04 26.64 19.00
C ALA A 174 6.54 25.20 18.78
N GLU A 175 5.75 24.65 19.70
CA GLU A 175 5.17 23.30 19.57
C GLU A 175 4.24 23.23 18.36
N PHE A 176 3.44 24.26 18.11
CA PHE A 176 2.55 24.28 16.97
C PHE A 176 3.28 24.40 15.63
N ILE A 177 4.36 25.21 15.56
CA ILE A 177 5.21 25.29 14.38
C ILE A 177 5.86 23.92 14.11
N ALA A 178 6.45 23.29 15.12
CA ALA A 178 7.03 21.96 15.02
C ALA A 178 6.01 20.92 14.55
N TYR A 179 4.80 20.95 15.11
CA TYR A 179 3.70 20.11 14.68
C TYR A 179 3.32 20.37 13.22
N CYS A 180 3.17 21.64 12.81
CA CYS A 180 2.83 21.98 11.44
C CYS A 180 3.96 21.67 10.47
N ALA A 181 5.21 21.80 10.88
CA ALA A 181 6.36 21.38 10.11
C ALA A 181 6.33 19.90 9.75
N SER A 182 5.77 19.07 10.63
CA SER A 182 5.57 17.63 10.39
C SER A 182 4.22 17.29 9.74
N TYR A 183 3.27 18.20 9.78
CA TYR A 183 1.92 18.00 9.26
C TYR A 183 1.82 18.46 7.80
N GLY A 184 2.67 17.91 6.94
CA GLY A 184 2.60 18.18 5.50
C GLY A 184 1.96 17.00 4.76
N GLU A 185 1.07 17.28 3.79
CA GLU A 185 0.56 16.24 2.86
C GLU A 185 1.69 15.65 2.00
N ASP A 186 2.88 16.24 2.03
CA ASP A 186 4.05 15.90 1.23
C ASP A 186 5.17 15.23 2.04
N ARG A 187 4.87 14.74 3.24
CA ARG A 187 5.83 14.05 4.10
C ARG A 187 5.20 12.88 4.84
N PHE A 188 5.97 11.82 5.02
CA PHE A 188 5.58 10.68 5.85
C PHE A 188 5.93 10.99 7.30
N ASP A 189 4.93 11.24 8.13
CA ASP A 189 5.11 11.43 9.57
C ASP A 189 5.06 10.07 10.27
N LEU A 190 6.21 9.56 10.64
CA LEU A 190 6.36 8.25 11.28
C LEU A 190 6.51 8.35 12.81
N ARG A 191 6.55 9.55 13.38
CA ARG A 191 6.73 9.78 14.82
C ARG A 191 5.68 9.12 15.70
N PRO A 192 4.39 9.06 15.29
CA PRO A 192 3.36 8.41 16.10
C PRO A 192 3.50 6.89 16.16
N LEU A 193 4.34 6.28 15.31
CA LEU A 193 4.56 4.84 15.28
C LEU A 193 5.58 4.42 16.34
N ARG A 194 5.42 3.23 16.90
CA ARG A 194 6.41 2.60 17.77
C ARG A 194 7.75 2.42 17.04
N PRO A 195 8.88 2.42 17.75
CA PRO A 195 10.21 2.44 17.13
C PRO A 195 10.46 1.34 16.10
N GLN A 196 10.08 0.09 16.40
CA GLN A 196 10.24 -1.03 15.46
C GLN A 196 9.33 -0.85 14.25
N LEU A 197 8.04 -0.55 14.45
CA LEU A 197 7.08 -0.35 13.38
C LEU A 197 7.49 0.80 12.46
N ARG A 198 8.11 1.85 13.01
CA ARG A 198 8.69 2.97 12.25
C ARG A 198 9.80 2.48 11.31
N LEU A 199 10.70 1.64 11.80
CA LEU A 199 11.76 1.05 10.98
C LEU A 199 11.19 0.13 9.90
N GLU A 200 10.17 -0.66 10.19
CA GLU A 200 9.52 -1.55 9.23
C GLU A 200 8.84 -0.77 8.08
N ILE A 201 8.16 0.33 8.40
CA ILE A 201 7.59 1.22 7.38
C ILE A 201 8.69 1.92 6.58
N GLY A 202 9.75 2.42 7.26
CA GLY A 202 10.93 3.00 6.60
C GLY A 202 11.58 2.02 5.63
N TYR A 203 11.76 0.76 6.04
CA TYR A 203 12.27 -0.30 5.19
C TYR A 203 11.38 -0.57 3.97
N ALA A 204 10.06 -0.62 4.16
CA ALA A 204 9.13 -0.82 3.05
C ALA A 204 9.16 0.34 2.04
N LEU A 205 9.30 1.59 2.52
CA LEU A 205 9.46 2.77 1.64
C LEU A 205 10.79 2.71 0.88
N GLN A 206 11.88 2.32 1.54
CA GLN A 206 13.18 2.07 0.91
C GLN A 206 13.06 1.01 -0.20
N CYS A 207 12.44 -0.14 0.08
CA CYS A 207 12.22 -1.20 -0.91
C CYS A 207 11.39 -0.71 -2.11
N ARG A 208 10.45 0.23 -1.90
CA ARG A 208 9.70 0.86 -3.02
C ARG A 208 10.63 1.59 -3.96
N VAL A 209 11.55 2.37 -3.41
CA VAL A 209 12.54 3.14 -4.18
C VAL A 209 13.52 2.20 -4.89
N ASP A 210 14.10 1.25 -4.16
CA ASP A 210 15.12 0.33 -4.68
C ASP A 210 14.61 -0.55 -5.82
N LEU A 211 13.35 -0.96 -5.75
CA LEU A 211 12.71 -1.80 -6.75
C LEU A 211 11.94 -1.00 -7.81
N ASN A 212 12.03 0.33 -7.81
CA ASN A 212 11.31 1.22 -8.72
C ASN A 212 9.81 0.85 -8.86
N ARG A 213 9.14 0.67 -7.72
CA ARG A 213 7.75 0.21 -7.67
C ARG A 213 6.75 1.35 -7.91
N THR A 214 5.49 0.99 -7.94
CA THR A 214 4.36 1.94 -8.06
C THR A 214 4.47 3.08 -7.06
N ARG A 215 4.23 4.29 -7.53
CA ARG A 215 4.28 5.52 -6.72
C ARG A 215 3.45 5.40 -5.44
N THR A 216 4.07 5.74 -4.34
CA THR A 216 3.48 5.74 -3.01
C THR A 216 3.71 7.12 -2.38
N THR A 217 2.72 7.98 -2.44
CA THR A 217 2.84 9.34 -1.90
C THR A 217 2.49 9.40 -0.41
N PRO A 218 3.02 10.37 0.35
CA PRO A 218 2.69 10.55 1.76
C PRO A 218 1.18 10.60 2.03
N ARG A 219 0.47 11.32 1.18
CA ARG A 219 -0.99 11.43 1.26
C ARG A 219 -1.71 10.12 1.01
N SER A 220 -1.21 9.31 0.07
CA SER A 220 -1.88 8.06 -0.29
C SER A 220 -1.86 7.01 0.81
N ILE A 221 -0.83 7.01 1.69
CA ILE A 221 -0.74 6.06 2.80
C ILE A 221 -0.99 6.69 4.17
N LYS A 222 -1.30 8.00 4.23
CA LYS A 222 -1.62 8.65 5.51
C LYS A 222 -2.71 7.92 6.30
N PRO A 223 -3.85 7.48 5.71
CA PRO A 223 -4.86 6.73 6.45
C PRO A 223 -4.33 5.45 7.09
N LEU A 224 -3.36 4.79 6.44
CA LEU A 224 -2.68 3.61 7.02
C LEU A 224 -1.81 4.02 8.21
N LEU A 225 -0.99 5.06 8.08
CA LEU A 225 -0.14 5.51 9.18
C LEU A 225 -0.96 5.94 10.40
N ASP A 226 -2.07 6.65 10.17
CA ASP A 226 -3.01 7.04 11.22
C ASP A 226 -3.63 5.80 11.91
N HIS A 227 -4.01 4.77 11.13
CA HIS A 227 -4.54 3.50 11.65
C HIS A 227 -3.48 2.74 12.47
N LEU A 228 -2.28 2.55 11.93
CA LEU A 228 -1.18 1.87 12.63
C LEU A 228 -0.83 2.56 13.94
N SER A 229 -0.79 3.89 13.94
CA SER A 229 -0.56 4.68 15.17
C SER A 229 -1.65 4.44 16.21
N ALA A 230 -2.91 4.39 15.80
CA ALA A 230 -4.06 4.19 16.70
C ALA A 230 -4.08 2.80 17.35
N THR A 231 -3.50 1.79 16.71
CA THR A 231 -3.46 0.42 17.24
C THR A 231 -2.42 0.20 18.32
N GLY A 232 -1.40 1.08 18.43
CA GLY A 232 -0.28 0.93 19.33
C GLY A 232 0.61 -0.30 19.08
N ALA A 233 0.49 -0.94 17.91
CA ALA A 233 1.25 -2.12 17.56
C ALA A 233 2.76 -1.86 17.51
N GLU A 234 3.54 -2.86 17.88
CA GLU A 234 5.01 -2.81 17.84
C GLU A 234 5.55 -3.16 16.46
N SER A 235 4.89 -4.07 15.73
CA SER A 235 5.32 -4.63 14.45
C SER A 235 4.16 -4.81 13.48
N LEU A 236 4.44 -4.75 12.17
CA LEU A 236 3.51 -5.20 11.12
C LEU A 236 3.20 -6.70 11.21
N LEU A 237 4.05 -7.46 11.90
CA LEU A 237 3.91 -8.90 12.04
C LEU A 237 3.11 -9.33 13.29
N ASP A 238 2.65 -8.38 14.11
CA ASP A 238 1.85 -8.66 15.31
C ASP A 238 0.48 -9.26 14.98
N ARG A 239 0.01 -9.07 13.76
CA ARG A 239 -1.32 -9.51 13.31
C ARG A 239 -1.27 -10.04 11.88
N PRO A 240 -2.16 -10.98 11.52
CA PRO A 240 -2.38 -11.37 10.13
C PRO A 240 -2.81 -10.18 9.26
N LEU A 241 -2.45 -10.20 7.98
CA LEU A 241 -2.85 -9.14 7.03
C LEU A 241 -4.39 -8.92 7.00
N ALA A 242 -5.17 -9.99 7.14
CA ALA A 242 -6.64 -9.90 7.15
C ALA A 242 -7.16 -9.00 8.29
N ASP A 243 -6.59 -9.13 9.49
CA ASP A 243 -6.99 -8.36 10.67
C ASP A 243 -6.60 -6.89 10.53
N TRP A 244 -5.42 -6.62 9.97
CA TRP A 244 -5.02 -5.26 9.60
C TRP A 244 -5.99 -4.61 8.62
N LEU A 245 -6.40 -5.36 7.58
CA LEU A 245 -7.30 -4.88 6.55
C LEU A 245 -8.73 -4.64 7.05
N ALA A 246 -9.18 -5.43 8.03
CA ALA A 246 -10.50 -5.26 8.65
C ALA A 246 -10.63 -3.93 9.39
N GLY A 247 -9.55 -3.43 10.00
CA GLY A 247 -9.53 -2.15 10.70
C GLY A 247 -9.42 -0.91 9.80
N LEU A 248 -9.11 -1.07 8.51
CA LEU A 248 -9.01 0.05 7.58
C LEU A 248 -10.38 0.42 7.01
N PRO A 249 -10.69 1.73 6.84
CA PRO A 249 -11.97 2.17 6.28
C PRO A 249 -12.26 1.54 4.92
N ALA A 250 -13.54 1.26 4.64
CA ALA A 250 -13.97 0.61 3.39
C ALA A 250 -14.03 1.53 2.14
N ALA A 251 -13.59 2.79 2.25
CA ALA A 251 -13.68 3.75 1.15
C ALA A 251 -12.78 3.40 -0.05
N ALA A 252 -13.21 3.72 -1.25
CA ALA A 252 -12.46 3.47 -2.50
C ALA A 252 -11.04 4.09 -2.53
N SER A 253 -10.82 5.17 -1.77
CA SER A 253 -9.50 5.81 -1.61
C SER A 253 -8.50 4.98 -0.79
N VAL A 254 -8.91 3.84 -0.24
CA VAL A 254 -8.12 3.00 0.67
C VAL A 254 -7.40 1.85 -0.06
N ASN A 255 -7.59 1.71 -1.36
CA ASN A 255 -6.91 0.64 -2.13
C ASN A 255 -5.38 0.77 -2.06
N THR A 256 -4.84 2.00 -2.17
CA THR A 256 -3.38 2.23 -2.07
C THR A 256 -2.84 1.93 -0.67
N PRO A 257 -3.44 2.39 0.45
CA PRO A 257 -3.06 1.98 1.80
C PRO A 257 -3.07 0.47 2.02
N ARG A 258 -4.11 -0.22 1.54
CA ARG A 258 -4.25 -1.68 1.64
C ARG A 258 -3.14 -2.41 0.86
N ALA A 259 -2.89 -1.99 -0.38
CA ALA A 259 -1.84 -2.56 -1.21
C ALA A 259 -0.44 -2.28 -0.63
N PHE A 260 -0.21 -1.08 -0.07
CA PHE A 260 1.05 -0.76 0.57
C PHE A 260 1.27 -1.57 1.85
N LEU A 261 0.25 -1.75 2.67
CA LEU A 261 0.35 -2.57 3.88
C LEU A 261 0.76 -4.01 3.56
N GLY A 262 0.07 -4.65 2.62
CA GLY A 262 0.45 -6.00 2.17
C GLY A 262 1.89 -6.05 1.66
N TYR A 263 2.29 -5.07 0.87
CA TYR A 263 3.67 -4.96 0.39
C TYR A 263 4.67 -4.75 1.53
N ALA A 264 4.37 -3.92 2.52
CA ALA A 264 5.26 -3.65 3.65
C ALA A 264 5.48 -4.92 4.50
N ILE A 265 4.42 -5.66 4.80
CA ILE A 265 4.51 -6.96 5.48
C ILE A 265 5.40 -7.92 4.68
N GLU A 266 5.23 -7.99 3.36
CA GLU A 266 6.06 -8.82 2.50
C GLU A 266 7.55 -8.44 2.57
N CYS A 267 7.87 -7.14 2.52
CA CYS A 267 9.26 -6.67 2.63
C CYS A 267 9.88 -7.06 3.97
N VAL A 268 9.14 -6.90 5.06
CA VAL A 268 9.59 -7.27 6.40
C VAL A 268 9.81 -8.77 6.52
N LEU A 269 8.89 -9.58 6.00
CA LEU A 269 9.03 -11.03 5.95
C LEU A 269 10.22 -11.46 5.05
N ASP A 270 10.45 -10.78 3.94
CA ASP A 270 11.59 -11.07 3.06
C ASP A 270 12.92 -10.81 3.79
N LEU A 271 13.00 -9.74 4.58
CA LEU A 271 14.18 -9.44 5.37
C LEU A 271 14.37 -10.41 6.54
N ARG A 272 13.28 -10.79 7.22
CA ARG A 272 13.32 -11.70 8.37
C ARG A 272 13.69 -13.12 7.96
N ASP A 273 13.00 -13.66 6.97
CA ASP A 273 13.06 -15.08 6.61
C ASP A 273 13.99 -15.36 5.43
N GLY A 274 14.51 -14.33 4.79
CA GLY A 274 15.29 -14.43 3.55
C GLY A 274 14.42 -14.64 2.30
N THR A 275 15.09 -14.64 1.15
CA THR A 275 14.50 -14.87 -0.18
C THR A 275 15.28 -16.00 -0.88
N GLY A 276 14.76 -16.47 -2.01
CA GLY A 276 15.36 -17.54 -2.78
C GLY A 276 14.83 -18.94 -2.42
N TRP A 277 15.38 -19.94 -3.10
CA TRP A 277 14.89 -21.32 -3.01
C TRP A 277 15.05 -21.94 -1.62
N ASP A 278 16.10 -21.59 -0.87
CA ASP A 278 16.38 -22.19 0.43
C ASP A 278 15.32 -21.82 1.48
N SER A 279 14.83 -20.59 1.43
CA SER A 279 13.78 -20.15 2.34
C SER A 279 12.36 -20.45 1.81
N GLU A 280 12.13 -20.28 0.51
CA GLU A 280 10.79 -20.40 -0.08
C GLU A 280 10.35 -21.87 -0.25
N TYR A 281 11.29 -22.79 -0.52
CA TYR A 281 10.98 -24.22 -0.70
C TYR A 281 10.38 -24.87 0.54
N GLN A 282 10.79 -24.44 1.73
CA GLN A 282 10.26 -24.94 3.00
C GLN A 282 8.77 -24.60 3.22
N ARG A 283 8.27 -23.62 2.49
CA ARG A 283 6.90 -23.12 2.62
C ARG A 283 5.95 -23.88 1.71
N ASP A 284 4.69 -23.99 2.13
CA ASP A 284 3.62 -24.56 1.30
C ASP A 284 3.00 -23.56 0.33
N VAL A 285 3.31 -22.26 0.47
CA VAL A 285 2.90 -21.21 -0.44
C VAL A 285 4.13 -20.47 -0.94
N TRP A 286 4.50 -20.70 -2.18
CA TRP A 286 5.64 -20.05 -2.82
C TRP A 286 5.23 -18.72 -3.44
N ARG A 287 5.99 -17.69 -3.11
CA ARG A 287 5.84 -16.37 -3.70
C ARG A 287 6.88 -16.19 -4.79
N LEU A 288 6.43 -16.12 -6.05
CA LEU A 288 7.33 -16.12 -7.20
C LEU A 288 8.31 -14.97 -7.20
N ARG A 289 7.91 -13.81 -6.65
CA ARG A 289 8.80 -12.67 -6.45
C ARG A 289 10.04 -13.04 -5.62
N ARG A 290 9.87 -13.83 -4.57
CA ARG A 290 10.97 -14.28 -3.71
C ARG A 290 11.91 -15.27 -4.40
N LEU A 291 11.42 -15.95 -5.43
CA LEU A 291 12.20 -16.85 -6.27
C LEU A 291 12.90 -16.12 -7.43
N GLY A 292 12.80 -14.79 -7.51
CA GLY A 292 13.40 -14.00 -8.58
C GLY A 292 12.67 -14.09 -9.92
N VAL A 293 11.43 -14.61 -9.97
CA VAL A 293 10.62 -14.69 -11.16
C VAL A 293 10.02 -13.32 -11.47
N SER A 294 10.63 -12.61 -12.42
CA SER A 294 10.20 -11.27 -12.82
C SER A 294 8.82 -11.27 -13.51
N GLY A 295 8.12 -10.14 -13.44
CA GLY A 295 6.81 -9.97 -14.10
C GLY A 295 5.62 -10.62 -13.38
N HIS A 296 5.85 -11.27 -12.24
CA HIS A 296 4.82 -12.01 -11.50
C HIS A 296 4.79 -11.65 -10.01
N ASP A 297 4.91 -10.37 -9.68
CA ASP A 297 5.10 -9.88 -8.30
C ASP A 297 4.05 -10.34 -7.29
N GLY A 298 2.79 -10.41 -7.68
CA GLY A 298 1.70 -10.89 -6.84
C GLY A 298 1.39 -12.39 -7.00
N ALA A 299 2.11 -13.08 -7.88
CA ALA A 299 1.80 -14.48 -8.18
C ALA A 299 2.38 -15.42 -7.13
N LYS A 300 1.60 -16.45 -6.83
CA LYS A 300 1.97 -17.50 -5.88
C LYS A 300 1.59 -18.87 -6.42
N LEU A 301 2.32 -19.90 -5.94
CA LEU A 301 1.95 -21.30 -6.05
C LEU A 301 1.61 -21.81 -4.64
N ASP A 302 0.39 -22.20 -4.44
CA ASP A 302 -0.15 -22.61 -3.14
C ASP A 302 -0.38 -24.13 -3.14
N PHE A 303 0.40 -24.85 -2.36
CA PHE A 303 0.36 -26.32 -2.25
C PHE A 303 -0.43 -26.79 -1.03
N THR A 304 -1.02 -25.90 -0.23
CA THR A 304 -1.72 -26.27 1.02
C THR A 304 -2.86 -27.25 0.80
N ALA A 305 -3.51 -27.20 -0.36
CA ALA A 305 -4.61 -28.09 -0.72
C ALA A 305 -4.15 -29.46 -1.27
N VAL A 306 -2.84 -29.72 -1.41
CA VAL A 306 -2.31 -31.03 -1.81
C VAL A 306 -2.09 -31.87 -0.57
N HIS A 307 -2.81 -32.97 -0.43
CA HIS A 307 -2.72 -33.93 0.66
C HIS A 307 -2.44 -35.34 0.13
N PRO A 308 -1.74 -36.18 0.88
CA PRO A 308 -1.05 -35.97 2.16
C PRO A 308 0.26 -35.18 2.01
N VAL A 309 0.99 -34.99 3.11
CA VAL A 309 2.25 -34.20 3.13
C VAL A 309 3.29 -34.76 2.15
N TRP A 310 3.45 -36.08 2.06
CA TRP A 310 4.41 -36.69 1.11
C TRP A 310 4.09 -36.32 -0.36
N LEU A 311 2.80 -36.28 -0.75
CA LEU A 311 2.39 -35.88 -2.10
C LEU A 311 2.65 -34.41 -2.33
N ARG A 312 2.41 -33.57 -1.32
CA ARG A 312 2.72 -32.14 -1.37
C ARG A 312 4.21 -31.90 -1.60
N GLU A 313 5.08 -32.61 -0.90
CA GLU A 313 6.53 -32.48 -1.09
C GLU A 313 6.97 -32.93 -2.49
N LEU A 314 6.39 -34.00 -3.02
CA LEU A 314 6.64 -34.41 -4.41
C LEU A 314 6.12 -33.38 -5.43
N ALA A 315 4.95 -32.80 -5.18
CA ALA A 315 4.39 -31.74 -6.01
C ALA A 315 5.27 -30.48 -6.02
N LYS A 316 5.78 -30.07 -4.86
CA LYS A 316 6.74 -28.97 -4.72
C LYS A 316 8.03 -29.28 -5.51
N ARG A 317 8.57 -30.47 -5.35
CA ARG A 317 9.78 -30.91 -6.04
C ARG A 317 9.58 -30.92 -7.56
N TRP A 318 8.45 -31.43 -8.02
CA TRP A 318 8.09 -31.42 -9.44
C TRP A 318 7.93 -30.02 -9.99
N CYS A 319 7.18 -29.14 -9.33
CA CYS A 319 7.03 -27.76 -9.77
C CYS A 319 8.37 -27.00 -9.81
N ARG A 320 9.25 -27.20 -8.82
CA ARG A 320 10.60 -26.61 -8.82
C ARG A 320 11.40 -27.07 -10.02
N TRP A 321 11.39 -28.37 -10.30
CA TRP A 321 12.07 -28.92 -11.49
C TRP A 321 11.47 -28.37 -12.79
N ARG A 322 10.15 -28.32 -12.90
CA ARG A 322 9.47 -27.73 -14.08
C ARG A 322 9.85 -26.26 -14.29
N MET A 323 9.96 -25.49 -13.22
CA MET A 323 10.42 -24.10 -13.28
C MET A 323 11.87 -24.01 -13.82
N SER A 324 12.76 -24.88 -13.37
CA SER A 324 14.14 -24.91 -13.87
C SER A 324 14.24 -25.31 -15.35
N CYS A 325 13.22 -26.01 -15.86
CA CYS A 325 13.08 -26.32 -17.29
C CYS A 325 12.40 -25.21 -18.10
N GLY A 326 12.11 -24.04 -17.50
CA GLY A 326 11.51 -22.91 -18.20
C GLY A 326 10.00 -23.01 -18.44
N VAL A 327 9.29 -23.89 -17.72
CA VAL A 327 7.83 -24.03 -17.85
C VAL A 327 7.14 -22.80 -17.32
N GLY A 328 6.23 -22.22 -18.12
CA GLY A 328 5.50 -21.00 -17.78
C GLY A 328 4.53 -21.16 -16.61
N LEU A 329 4.26 -20.07 -15.89
CA LEU A 329 3.44 -20.05 -14.70
C LEU A 329 2.02 -20.59 -14.90
N GLY A 330 1.42 -20.36 -16.09
CA GLY A 330 0.09 -20.88 -16.42
C GLY A 330 0.05 -22.40 -16.33
N GLN A 331 1.05 -23.07 -16.93
CA GLN A 331 1.18 -24.51 -16.87
C GLN A 331 1.46 -25.02 -15.46
N LEU A 332 2.35 -24.35 -14.70
CA LEU A 332 2.61 -24.73 -13.30
C LEU A 332 1.37 -24.67 -12.42
N ARG A 333 0.49 -23.71 -12.66
CA ARG A 333 -0.81 -23.64 -11.97
C ARG A 333 -1.72 -24.80 -12.34
N SER A 334 -1.76 -25.18 -13.62
CA SER A 334 -2.52 -26.34 -14.09
C SER A 334 -1.95 -27.62 -13.49
N ASP A 335 -0.62 -27.79 -13.53
CA ASP A 335 0.08 -28.92 -12.94
C ASP A 335 -0.25 -29.09 -11.45
N ARG A 336 -0.16 -28.00 -10.68
CA ARG A 336 -0.53 -28.00 -9.27
C ARG A 336 -2.00 -28.35 -9.06
N LEU A 337 -2.92 -27.79 -9.86
CA LEU A 337 -4.34 -28.05 -9.74
C LEU A 337 -4.69 -29.52 -10.02
N ALA A 338 -4.00 -30.13 -10.99
CA ALA A 338 -4.13 -31.56 -11.26
C ALA A 338 -3.75 -32.41 -10.05
N LEU A 339 -2.68 -32.03 -9.32
CA LEU A 339 -2.29 -32.74 -8.11
C LEU A 339 -3.21 -32.49 -6.92
N VAL A 340 -3.83 -31.31 -6.81
CA VAL A 340 -4.90 -31.05 -5.84
C VAL A 340 -6.08 -31.98 -6.09
N ARG A 341 -6.54 -32.10 -7.35
CA ARG A 341 -7.63 -32.98 -7.71
C ARG A 341 -7.29 -34.46 -7.53
N LEU A 342 -6.05 -34.86 -7.89
CA LEU A 342 -5.58 -36.21 -7.61
C LEU A 342 -5.71 -36.52 -6.12
N SER A 343 -5.27 -35.61 -5.27
CA SER A 343 -5.35 -35.75 -3.82
C SER A 343 -6.79 -35.82 -3.29
N GLN A 344 -7.72 -35.14 -3.92
CA GLN A 344 -9.11 -35.06 -3.51
C GLN A 344 -9.99 -36.19 -4.08
N PHE A 345 -9.66 -36.67 -5.29
CA PHE A 345 -10.49 -37.62 -6.03
C PHE A 345 -10.07 -39.06 -5.82
N MET A 346 -8.84 -39.31 -5.38
CA MET A 346 -8.40 -40.64 -5.01
C MET A 346 -8.90 -41.05 -3.61
N PRO A 347 -9.71 -42.08 -3.49
CA PRO A 347 -10.15 -42.58 -2.19
C PRO A 347 -8.95 -43.00 -1.31
N GLY A 348 -8.99 -42.60 -0.05
CA GLY A 348 -7.98 -42.98 0.94
C GLY A 348 -6.61 -42.33 0.78
N LEU A 349 -6.33 -41.58 -0.31
CA LEU A 349 -5.03 -40.98 -0.54
C LEU A 349 -4.66 -39.97 0.56
N ALA A 350 -5.60 -39.13 0.98
CA ALA A 350 -5.36 -38.09 1.96
C ALA A 350 -4.89 -38.62 3.33
N SER A 351 -5.26 -39.83 3.67
CA SER A 351 -4.83 -40.55 4.94
C SER A 351 -3.68 -41.53 4.74
N SER A 352 -3.16 -41.63 3.50
CA SER A 352 -2.08 -42.59 3.20
C SER A 352 -0.74 -42.15 3.78
N SER A 353 0.09 -43.12 4.18
CA SER A 353 1.40 -42.87 4.76
C SER A 353 2.54 -42.71 3.75
N GLY A 354 2.30 -42.99 2.47
CA GLY A 354 3.34 -42.91 1.47
C GLY A 354 2.88 -43.22 0.04
N PRO A 355 3.82 -43.11 -0.92
CA PRO A 355 3.57 -43.24 -2.35
C PRO A 355 3.02 -44.60 -2.80
N GLY A 356 3.13 -45.63 -1.96
CA GLY A 356 2.53 -46.95 -2.20
C GLY A 356 1.02 -46.92 -2.42
N ALA A 357 0.34 -45.90 -1.92
CA ALA A 357 -1.10 -45.70 -2.13
C ALA A 357 -1.47 -45.36 -3.59
N LEU A 358 -0.50 -45.03 -4.44
CA LEU A 358 -0.74 -44.77 -5.88
C LEU A 358 -0.86 -46.08 -6.67
N GLU A 359 -1.74 -46.96 -6.25
CA GLU A 359 -2.02 -48.21 -6.93
C GLU A 359 -2.91 -48.00 -8.17
N ARG A 360 -2.92 -48.96 -9.12
CA ARG A 360 -3.73 -48.88 -10.34
C ARG A 360 -5.20 -48.72 -10.02
N ALA A 361 -5.74 -49.47 -9.10
CA ALA A 361 -7.16 -49.41 -8.71
C ALA A 361 -7.54 -48.00 -8.19
N ALA A 362 -6.66 -47.36 -7.44
CA ALA A 362 -6.88 -46.00 -6.96
C ALA A 362 -6.83 -44.97 -8.08
N LEU A 363 -5.96 -45.16 -9.08
CA LEU A 363 -5.90 -44.31 -10.28
C LEU A 363 -7.15 -44.49 -11.16
N GLU A 364 -7.71 -45.71 -11.26
CA GLU A 364 -8.99 -45.95 -11.97
C GLU A 364 -10.15 -45.26 -11.27
N ALA A 365 -10.23 -45.30 -9.93
CA ALA A 365 -11.21 -44.56 -9.18
C ALA A 365 -11.08 -43.03 -9.37
N TYR A 366 -9.83 -42.52 -9.42
CA TYR A 366 -9.56 -41.12 -9.76
C TYR A 366 -10.08 -40.76 -11.15
N LEU A 367 -9.80 -41.59 -12.19
CA LEU A 367 -10.27 -41.37 -13.55
C LEU A 367 -11.80 -41.39 -13.66
N ALA A 368 -12.47 -42.33 -12.97
CA ALA A 368 -13.92 -42.38 -12.93
C ALA A 368 -14.52 -41.11 -12.31
N ARG A 369 -13.95 -40.63 -11.21
CA ARG A 369 -14.40 -39.38 -10.59
C ARG A 369 -14.10 -38.17 -11.44
N LEU A 370 -12.93 -38.12 -12.08
CA LEU A 370 -12.53 -37.05 -12.99
C LEU A 370 -13.51 -36.93 -14.16
N ALA A 371 -14.04 -38.06 -14.68
CA ALA A 371 -15.02 -38.07 -15.75
C ALA A 371 -16.34 -37.40 -15.34
N VAL A 372 -16.74 -37.54 -14.09
CA VAL A 372 -17.96 -36.92 -13.52
C VAL A 372 -17.77 -35.42 -13.27
N GLU A 373 -16.63 -35.08 -12.64
CA GLU A 373 -16.39 -33.69 -12.17
C GLU A 373 -15.94 -32.77 -13.32
N ILE A 374 -15.33 -33.31 -14.38
CA ILE A 374 -14.86 -32.59 -15.55
C ILE A 374 -15.46 -33.18 -16.82
N PRO A 375 -16.65 -32.75 -17.22
CA PRO A 375 -17.35 -33.32 -18.39
C PRO A 375 -16.61 -33.12 -19.73
N GLN A 376 -15.82 -32.04 -19.85
CA GLN A 376 -15.15 -31.69 -21.12
C GLN A 376 -13.94 -32.60 -21.40
N PRO A 377 -13.94 -33.39 -22.49
CA PRO A 377 -12.87 -34.34 -22.81
C PRO A 377 -11.48 -33.69 -22.94
N LYS A 378 -11.40 -32.53 -23.57
CA LYS A 378 -10.15 -31.77 -23.73
C LYS A 378 -9.52 -31.39 -22.39
N THR A 379 -10.34 -30.95 -21.44
CA THR A 379 -9.87 -30.55 -20.09
C THR A 379 -9.44 -31.78 -19.30
N ARG A 380 -10.19 -32.89 -19.39
CA ARG A 380 -9.79 -34.18 -18.79
C ARG A 380 -8.46 -34.70 -19.34
N SER A 381 -8.30 -34.65 -20.66
CA SER A 381 -7.05 -35.07 -21.30
C SER A 381 -5.85 -34.26 -20.82
N ALA A 382 -5.99 -32.94 -20.70
CA ALA A 382 -4.93 -32.08 -20.15
C ALA A 382 -4.60 -32.44 -18.70
N GLU A 383 -5.62 -32.70 -17.87
CA GLU A 383 -5.46 -33.09 -16.48
C GLU A 383 -4.74 -34.43 -16.33
N ILE A 384 -5.18 -35.45 -17.09
CA ILE A 384 -4.54 -36.79 -17.16
C ILE A 384 -3.09 -36.65 -17.61
N GLY A 385 -2.83 -35.79 -18.61
CA GLY A 385 -1.48 -35.48 -19.07
C GLY A 385 -0.58 -34.88 -17.99
N CYS A 386 -1.12 -33.97 -17.15
CA CYS A 386 -0.38 -33.42 -16.01
C CYS A 386 -0.02 -34.50 -14.99
N VAL A 387 -0.97 -35.34 -14.60
CA VAL A 387 -0.74 -36.44 -13.63
C VAL A 387 0.25 -37.46 -14.22
N THR A 388 0.10 -37.83 -15.48
CA THR A 388 1.05 -38.71 -16.19
C THR A 388 2.46 -38.14 -16.16
N GLY A 389 2.62 -36.84 -16.48
CA GLY A 389 3.90 -36.15 -16.43
C GLY A 389 4.52 -36.14 -15.03
N PHE A 390 3.70 -35.94 -14.00
CA PHE A 390 4.13 -36.03 -12.61
C PHE A 390 4.63 -37.43 -12.24
N LEU A 391 3.84 -38.48 -12.47
CA LEU A 391 4.21 -39.85 -12.16
C LEU A 391 5.50 -40.28 -12.88
N ASN A 392 5.62 -39.92 -14.15
CA ASN A 392 6.83 -40.20 -14.94
C ASN A 392 8.06 -39.47 -14.40
N ALA A 393 7.91 -38.18 -14.01
CA ALA A 393 9.01 -37.42 -13.39
C ALA A 393 9.45 -38.03 -12.06
N VAL A 394 8.51 -38.42 -11.20
CA VAL A 394 8.83 -39.09 -9.92
C VAL A 394 9.65 -40.35 -10.13
N ARG A 395 9.27 -41.17 -11.10
CA ARG A 395 10.03 -42.41 -11.47
C ARG A 395 11.39 -42.08 -12.08
N GLN A 396 11.39 -41.26 -13.12
CA GLN A 396 12.61 -40.93 -13.89
C GLN A 396 13.70 -40.35 -12.96
N HIS A 397 13.31 -39.48 -12.06
CA HIS A 397 14.24 -38.82 -11.14
C HIS A 397 14.40 -39.56 -9.81
N ARG A 398 13.71 -40.69 -9.62
CA ARG A 398 13.77 -41.53 -8.41
C ARG A 398 13.49 -40.72 -7.14
N TRP A 399 12.50 -39.82 -7.22
CA TRP A 399 12.14 -38.96 -6.07
C TRP A 399 11.43 -39.75 -4.97
N ALA A 400 10.70 -40.78 -5.33
CA ALA A 400 10.07 -41.75 -4.44
C ALA A 400 9.92 -43.10 -5.16
N SER A 401 9.78 -44.16 -4.37
CA SER A 401 9.44 -45.49 -4.88
C SER A 401 7.93 -45.55 -5.12
N LEU A 402 7.52 -45.60 -6.37
CA LEU A 402 6.14 -45.80 -6.77
C LEU A 402 5.87 -47.28 -7.06
N PRO A 403 4.64 -47.79 -6.84
CA PRO A 403 4.22 -49.09 -7.35
C PRO A 403 4.45 -49.18 -8.85
N ALA A 404 4.77 -50.36 -9.35
CA ALA A 404 5.01 -50.60 -10.79
C ALA A 404 3.77 -50.17 -11.64
N GLU A 405 2.59 -50.47 -11.13
CA GLU A 405 1.28 -50.16 -11.69
C GLU A 405 0.80 -48.73 -11.54
N ALA A 406 1.54 -47.88 -10.78
CA ALA A 406 1.19 -46.45 -10.64
C ALA A 406 1.39 -45.69 -11.95
N GLN A 407 0.70 -46.04 -13.00
CA GLN A 407 0.84 -45.52 -14.33
C GLN A 407 -0.49 -45.25 -14.98
N LEU A 408 -0.56 -44.16 -15.74
CA LEU A 408 -1.68 -43.83 -16.63
C LEU A 408 -1.25 -44.15 -18.07
N TYR A 409 -2.11 -44.82 -18.77
CA TYR A 409 -1.85 -45.31 -20.14
C TYR A 409 -2.49 -44.42 -21.20
N PRO A 410 -2.10 -44.49 -22.47
CA PRO A 410 -2.78 -43.80 -23.56
C PRO A 410 -4.29 -44.17 -23.66
N SER A 411 -4.68 -45.37 -23.26
CA SER A 411 -6.08 -45.82 -23.20
C SER A 411 -6.91 -45.15 -22.13
N ASP A 412 -6.27 -44.55 -21.13
CA ASP A 412 -6.96 -43.81 -20.07
C ASP A 412 -7.37 -42.37 -20.51
N GLN A 413 -6.91 -41.95 -21.67
CA GLN A 413 -7.28 -40.68 -22.27
C GLN A 413 -8.72 -40.71 -22.81
N PRO A 414 -9.52 -39.66 -22.59
CA PRO A 414 -10.85 -39.57 -23.18
C PRO A 414 -10.77 -39.55 -24.69
N ARG A 415 -11.69 -40.23 -25.38
CA ARG A 415 -11.79 -40.19 -26.83
C ARG A 415 -12.12 -38.77 -27.29
N ARG A 416 -11.58 -38.38 -28.45
CA ARG A 416 -11.78 -37.00 -28.97
C ARG A 416 -13.22 -36.71 -29.43
N ASP A 417 -13.97 -37.77 -29.65
CA ASP A 417 -15.30 -37.73 -30.27
C ASP A 417 -16.44 -37.81 -29.19
N GLU A 418 -16.09 -37.80 -27.93
CA GLU A 418 -17.00 -37.69 -26.80
C GLU A 418 -17.02 -36.23 -26.28
#